data_6a9162cb544d6b48a39259d9d5d7fb53
#
_entry.id   6a9162cb544d6b48a39259d9d5d7fb53
#
_cell.length_a   1.000
_cell.length_b   1.000
_cell.length_c   1.000
_cell.angle_alpha   90.00
_cell.angle_beta   90.00
_cell.angle_gamma   90.00
#
_symmetry.space_group_name_H-M   'P 1'
#
loop_
_entity.id
_entity.type
_entity.pdbx_description
1 polymer ?
#
loop_
_entity_poly.entity_id
_entity_poly.type
_entity_poly.pdbx_seq_one_letter_code
_entity_poly.pdbx_strand_id
1 'polypeptide(L)'
;TLNNLLVNKHEYILIYPEQEMWLNYRKPRPPKRGAYLYAAKFNVPIISCFVEMVDTDKDDTKEFKKVKYVLHILDPIYPDPEKNERDNSFDMMRRDYMQKKEAYEKAYGKPLEYAFEPSDIAGWKGEELE
;
A
#
# COMPACT_ATOMS: atom_id res chain seq x y z
N THR A 1 -5.99 -6.15 22.58
CA THR A 1 -5.22 -4.95 22.28
C THR A 1 -4.05 -5.26 21.35
N LEU A 2 -3.52 -4.25 20.67
CA LEU A 2 -2.38 -4.41 19.78
C LEU A 2 -1.15 -4.97 20.47
N ASN A 3 -0.86 -4.51 21.68
CA ASN A 3 0.29 -5.01 22.45
C ASN A 3 0.17 -6.52 22.69
N ASN A 4 -0.99 -6.98 23.13
CA ASN A 4 -1.20 -8.40 23.38
C ASN A 4 -1.05 -9.25 22.12
N LEU A 5 -1.62 -8.79 21.00
CA LEU A 5 -1.55 -9.51 19.73
C LEU A 5 -0.13 -9.53 19.16
N LEU A 6 0.56 -8.41 19.14
CA LEU A 6 1.87 -8.28 18.48
C LEU A 6 3.01 -8.80 19.35
N VAL A 7 3.01 -8.49 20.65
CA VAL A 7 4.13 -8.79 21.54
C VAL A 7 3.95 -10.14 22.21
N ASN A 8 2.78 -10.39 22.79
CA ASN A 8 2.55 -11.62 23.58
C ASN A 8 2.18 -12.83 22.72
N LYS A 9 1.31 -12.63 21.73
CA LYS A 9 0.82 -13.74 20.87
C LYS A 9 1.56 -13.87 19.55
N HIS A 10 2.37 -12.89 19.17
CA HIS A 10 3.12 -12.88 17.90
C HIS A 10 2.22 -13.06 16.68
N GLU A 11 1.04 -12.44 16.69
CA GLU A 11 0.09 -12.50 15.58
C GLU A 11 0.38 -11.41 14.55
N TYR A 12 -0.11 -11.61 13.33
CA TYR A 12 -0.03 -10.62 12.27
C TYR A 12 -1.29 -9.76 12.29
N ILE A 13 -1.12 -8.47 12.01
CA ILE A 13 -2.23 -7.53 11.89
C ILE A 13 -2.14 -6.87 10.52
N LEU A 14 -3.26 -6.90 9.78
CA LEU A 14 -3.36 -6.21 8.50
C LEU A 14 -3.86 -4.79 8.73
N ILE A 15 -3.12 -3.81 8.20
CA ILE A 15 -3.47 -2.39 8.31
C ILE A 15 -3.36 -1.75 6.93
N TYR A 16 -4.34 -0.90 6.60
CA TYR A 16 -4.30 -0.04 5.41
C TYR A 16 -3.83 1.35 5.84
N PRO A 17 -2.53 1.66 5.71
CA PRO A 17 -1.98 2.90 6.28
C PRO A 17 -2.45 4.16 5.57
N GLU A 18 -2.99 4.03 4.37
CA GLU A 18 -3.56 5.15 3.62
C GLU A 18 -4.87 5.64 4.22
N GLN A 19 -5.56 4.79 4.99
CA GLN A 19 -6.84 5.05 5.65
C GLN A 19 -7.98 5.42 4.70
N GLU A 20 -7.79 5.21 3.42
CA GLU A 20 -8.78 5.38 2.37
C GLU A 20 -8.65 4.25 1.37
N MET A 21 -9.77 3.86 0.77
CA MET A 21 -9.77 2.85 -0.28
C MET A 21 -10.55 3.39 -1.48
N TRP A 22 -9.88 3.42 -2.63
CA TRP A 22 -10.51 3.76 -3.89
C TRP A 22 -10.55 2.51 -4.77
N LEU A 23 -11.73 2.21 -5.33
CA LEU A 23 -11.92 1.02 -6.14
C LEU A 23 -10.92 1.00 -7.31
N ASN A 24 -10.16 -0.09 -7.38
CA ASN A 24 -9.21 -0.36 -8.49
C ASN A 24 -8.21 0.77 -8.78
N TYR A 25 -7.91 1.59 -7.78
CA TYR A 25 -6.93 2.66 -7.92
C TYR A 25 -5.51 2.08 -7.88
N ARG A 26 -4.75 2.28 -8.96
CA ARG A 26 -3.43 1.66 -9.12
C ARG A 26 -2.34 2.29 -8.26
N LYS A 27 -2.47 3.59 -7.98
CA LYS A 27 -1.40 4.34 -7.30
C LYS A 27 -1.44 4.13 -5.80
N PRO A 28 -0.31 3.73 -5.17
CA PRO A 28 -0.22 3.78 -3.72
C PRO A 28 -0.26 5.24 -3.28
N ARG A 29 -1.09 5.50 -2.27
CA ARG A 29 -1.29 6.85 -1.76
C ARG A 29 -0.36 7.10 -0.59
N PRO A 30 -0.02 8.38 -0.29
CA PRO A 30 0.80 8.67 0.87
C PRO A 30 0.16 8.11 2.15
N PRO A 31 0.92 7.34 2.95
CA PRO A 31 0.37 6.73 4.15
C PRO A 31 0.22 7.72 5.29
N LYS A 32 -0.63 7.36 6.26
CA LYS A 32 -0.76 8.06 7.52
C LYS A 32 0.17 7.43 8.55
N ARG A 33 0.58 8.21 9.55
CA ARG A 33 1.64 7.81 10.48
C ARG A 33 1.25 6.73 11.50
N GLY A 34 -0.04 6.59 11.83
CA GLY A 34 -0.51 5.77 12.95
C GLY A 34 0.03 4.34 13.00
N ALA A 35 -0.04 3.62 11.88
CA ALA A 35 0.43 2.24 11.82
C ALA A 35 1.93 2.12 12.13
N TYR A 36 2.72 3.07 11.65
CA TYR A 36 4.18 3.08 11.85
C TYR A 36 4.56 3.44 13.27
N LEU A 37 3.77 4.30 13.90
CA LEU A 37 3.96 4.62 15.31
C LEU A 37 3.75 3.37 16.19
N TYR A 38 2.72 2.59 15.92
CA TYR A 38 2.49 1.33 16.64
C TYR A 38 3.61 0.32 16.41
N ALA A 39 4.07 0.17 15.17
CA ALA A 39 5.19 -0.73 14.87
C ALA A 39 6.45 -0.33 15.64
N ALA A 40 6.76 0.95 15.68
CA ALA A 40 7.90 1.48 16.43
C ALA A 40 7.72 1.27 17.93
N LYS A 41 6.53 1.58 18.45
CA LYS A 41 6.22 1.46 19.89
C LYS A 41 6.36 0.01 20.38
N PHE A 42 5.85 -0.95 19.60
CA PHE A 42 5.88 -2.36 19.99
C PHE A 42 7.10 -3.10 19.48
N ASN A 43 8.00 -2.40 18.80
CA ASN A 43 9.25 -2.96 18.26
C ASN A 43 9.00 -4.18 17.36
N VAL A 44 8.08 -4.04 16.43
CA VAL A 44 7.74 -5.09 15.47
C VAL A 44 7.98 -4.61 14.04
N PRO A 45 8.34 -5.53 13.13
CA PRO A 45 8.54 -5.16 11.73
C PRO A 45 7.23 -4.93 11.00
N ILE A 46 7.32 -4.20 9.89
CA ILE A 46 6.24 -4.03 8.92
C ILE A 46 6.57 -4.85 7.69
N ILE A 47 5.62 -5.67 7.25
CA ILE A 47 5.68 -6.34 5.96
C ILE A 47 4.90 -5.48 4.98
N SER A 48 5.63 -4.81 4.11
CA SER A 48 5.05 -3.94 3.09
C SER A 48 4.49 -4.77 1.94
N CYS A 49 3.31 -4.42 1.45
CA CYS A 49 2.68 -5.11 0.33
C CYS A 49 2.22 -4.11 -0.72
N PHE A 50 2.38 -4.49 -1.98
CA PHE A 50 1.89 -3.72 -3.11
C PHE A 50 0.99 -4.59 -3.98
N VAL A 51 -0.19 -4.08 -4.33
CA VAL A 51 -1.13 -4.79 -5.21
C VAL A 51 -1.00 -4.21 -6.62
N GLU A 52 -0.49 -5.02 -7.52
CA GLU A 52 -0.46 -4.71 -8.94
C GLU A 52 -1.79 -5.12 -9.57
N MET A 53 -2.36 -4.24 -10.37
CA MET A 53 -3.64 -4.48 -11.04
C MET A 53 -3.38 -4.61 -12.55
N VAL A 54 -3.68 -5.80 -13.08
CA VAL A 54 -3.43 -6.14 -14.47
C VAL A 54 -4.74 -6.16 -15.23
N ASP A 55 -4.81 -5.40 -16.33
CA ASP A 55 -5.99 -5.34 -17.18
C ASP A 55 -6.22 -6.67 -17.89
N THR A 56 -7.50 -7.01 -18.11
CA THR A 56 -7.90 -8.15 -18.92
C THR A 56 -8.86 -7.69 -20.00
N ASP A 57 -9.09 -8.56 -21.00
CA ASP A 57 -10.04 -8.29 -22.09
C ASP A 57 -11.48 -8.67 -21.74
N LYS A 58 -11.71 -9.26 -20.57
CA LYS A 58 -13.03 -9.74 -20.17
C LYS A 58 -13.84 -8.65 -19.51
N ASP A 59 -15.12 -8.55 -19.87
CA ASP A 59 -16.05 -7.65 -19.21
C ASP A 59 -16.48 -8.21 -17.85
N ASP A 60 -16.62 -7.33 -16.86
CA ASP A 60 -17.17 -7.65 -15.57
C ASP A 60 -18.54 -6.98 -15.40
N THR A 61 -18.58 -5.66 -15.59
CA THR A 61 -19.80 -4.87 -15.55
C THR A 61 -19.86 -3.96 -16.77
N LYS A 62 -20.94 -3.16 -16.88
CA LYS A 62 -21.06 -2.16 -17.95
C LYS A 62 -19.93 -1.15 -17.92
N GLU A 63 -19.44 -0.81 -16.70
CA GLU A 63 -18.44 0.24 -16.49
C GLU A 63 -17.02 -0.29 -16.36
N PHE A 64 -16.85 -1.57 -16.01
CA PHE A 64 -15.55 -2.16 -15.70
C PHE A 64 -15.30 -3.45 -16.43
N LYS A 65 -14.05 -3.65 -16.84
CA LYS A 65 -13.50 -4.94 -17.23
C LYS A 65 -12.96 -5.64 -15.97
N LYS A 66 -12.84 -6.96 -16.06
CA LYS A 66 -12.22 -7.75 -14.99
C LYS A 66 -10.76 -7.36 -14.85
N VAL A 67 -10.30 -7.30 -13.61
CA VAL A 67 -8.92 -6.96 -13.25
C VAL A 67 -8.30 -8.15 -12.53
N LYS A 68 -7.07 -8.48 -12.90
CA LYS A 68 -6.27 -9.46 -12.18
C LYS A 68 -5.43 -8.73 -11.14
N TYR A 69 -5.49 -9.18 -9.89
CA TYR A 69 -4.72 -8.60 -8.79
C TYR A 69 -3.51 -9.48 -8.49
N VAL A 70 -2.32 -8.88 -8.45
CA VAL A 70 -1.08 -9.56 -8.08
C VAL A 70 -0.53 -8.91 -6.83
N LEU A 71 -0.47 -9.67 -5.74
CA LEU A 71 0.07 -9.19 -4.48
C LEU A 71 1.60 -9.38 -4.47
N HIS A 72 2.32 -8.27 -4.34
CA HIS A 72 3.76 -8.28 -4.16
C HIS A 72 4.08 -8.06 -2.68
N ILE A 73 4.79 -9.02 -2.09
CA ILE A 73 5.29 -8.88 -0.72
C ILE A 73 6.70 -8.31 -0.82
N LEU A 74 6.88 -7.12 -0.25
CA LEU A 74 8.14 -6.38 -0.33
C LEU A 74 9.01 -6.67 0.89
N ASP A 75 10.22 -6.09 0.92
CA ASP A 75 11.15 -6.35 2.01
C ASP A 75 10.61 -5.88 3.36
N PRO A 76 10.82 -6.66 4.43
CA PRO A 76 10.42 -6.26 5.77
C PRO A 76 11.12 -4.98 6.22
N ILE A 77 10.41 -4.15 6.96
CA ILE A 77 10.93 -2.90 7.50
C ILE A 77 11.00 -3.02 9.01
N TYR A 78 12.22 -2.96 9.55
CA TYR A 78 12.46 -3.10 10.98
C TYR A 78 12.68 -1.75 11.63
N PRO A 79 12.20 -1.56 12.89
CA PRO A 79 12.60 -0.39 13.67
C PRO A 79 14.10 -0.38 13.92
N ASP A 80 14.71 0.80 13.92
CA ASP A 80 16.12 0.98 14.25
C ASP A 80 16.26 1.08 15.78
N PRO A 81 17.04 0.19 16.43
CA PRO A 81 17.19 0.23 17.89
C PRO A 81 17.83 1.53 18.41
N GLU A 82 18.55 2.25 17.55
CA GLU A 82 19.22 3.48 17.93
C GLU A 82 18.35 4.72 17.82
N LYS A 83 17.14 4.58 17.23
CA LYS A 83 16.18 5.67 17.09
C LYS A 83 15.08 5.57 18.13
N ASN A 84 14.53 6.73 18.53
CA ASN A 84 13.35 6.75 19.38
C ASN A 84 12.09 6.38 18.58
N GLU A 85 10.95 6.23 19.28
CA GLU A 85 9.69 5.82 18.65
C GLU A 85 9.25 6.78 17.55
N ARG A 86 9.37 8.08 17.79
CA ARG A 86 8.95 9.10 16.82
C ARG A 86 9.77 9.02 15.54
N ASP A 87 11.09 9.00 15.66
CA ASP A 87 11.99 8.97 14.50
C ASP A 87 11.85 7.66 13.73
N ASN A 88 11.68 6.54 14.44
CA ASN A 88 11.38 5.26 13.81
C ASN A 88 10.07 5.30 13.03
N SER A 89 9.02 5.89 13.59
CA SER A 89 7.73 5.95 12.91
C SER A 89 7.82 6.69 11.57
N PHE A 90 8.53 7.81 11.53
CA PHE A 90 8.73 8.56 10.28
C PHE A 90 9.65 7.82 9.30
N ASP A 91 10.72 7.21 9.79
CA ASP A 91 11.64 6.46 8.95
C ASP A 91 10.98 5.23 8.34
N MET A 92 10.24 4.47 9.13
CA MET A 92 9.52 3.29 8.63
C MET A 92 8.44 3.67 7.62
N MET A 93 7.71 4.75 7.88
CA MET A 93 6.71 5.28 6.94
C MET A 93 7.35 5.66 5.61
N ARG A 94 8.46 6.38 5.65
CA ARG A 94 9.20 6.78 4.46
C ARG A 94 9.69 5.57 3.66
N ARG A 95 10.26 4.58 4.33
CA ARG A 95 10.77 3.37 3.69
C ARG A 95 9.64 2.55 3.06
N ASP A 96 8.52 2.42 3.75
CA ASP A 96 7.35 1.73 3.21
C ASP A 96 6.81 2.42 1.96
N TYR A 97 6.65 3.73 2.02
CA TYR A 97 6.21 4.50 0.86
C TYR A 97 7.16 4.40 -0.32
N MET A 98 8.47 4.49 -0.06
CA MET A 98 9.49 4.39 -1.11
C MET A 98 9.50 3.01 -1.77
N GLN A 99 9.33 1.94 -1.01
CA GLN A 99 9.22 0.59 -1.57
C GLN A 99 7.99 0.45 -2.46
N LYS A 100 6.85 0.97 -2.02
CA LYS A 100 5.61 0.92 -2.81
C LYS A 100 5.70 1.77 -4.07
N LYS A 101 6.31 2.94 -3.96
CA LYS A 101 6.57 3.80 -5.12
C LYS A 101 7.44 3.09 -6.15
N GLU A 102 8.52 2.48 -5.72
CA GLU A 102 9.43 1.73 -6.59
C GLU A 102 8.70 0.54 -7.23
N ALA A 103 7.90 -0.19 -6.46
CA ALA A 103 7.11 -1.30 -6.97
C ALA A 103 6.10 -0.85 -8.03
N TYR A 104 5.44 0.27 -7.80
CA TYR A 104 4.52 0.88 -8.77
C TYR A 104 5.24 1.25 -10.06
N GLU A 105 6.36 1.94 -9.96
CA GLU A 105 7.11 2.40 -11.13
C GLU A 105 7.66 1.23 -11.95
N LYS A 106 8.06 0.16 -11.28
CA LYS A 106 8.51 -1.06 -11.93
C LYS A 106 7.35 -1.80 -12.61
N ALA A 107 6.20 -1.90 -11.94
CA ALA A 107 5.04 -2.63 -12.46
C ALA A 107 4.41 -1.94 -13.67
N TYR A 108 4.32 -0.62 -13.65
CA TYR A 108 3.59 0.13 -14.69
C TYR A 108 4.51 0.90 -15.65
N GLY A 109 5.81 0.92 -15.41
CA GLY A 109 6.79 1.54 -16.31
C GLY A 109 6.70 3.06 -16.42
N LYS A 110 6.20 3.73 -15.39
CA LYS A 110 6.06 5.19 -15.35
C LYS A 110 6.24 5.73 -13.94
N PRO A 111 6.64 7.01 -13.80
CA PRO A 111 6.82 7.60 -12.47
C PRO A 111 5.50 7.71 -11.72
N LEU A 112 5.57 7.61 -10.38
CA LEU A 112 4.42 7.80 -9.52
C LEU A 112 4.16 9.30 -9.34
N GLU A 113 3.10 9.76 -9.97
CA GLU A 113 2.63 11.14 -9.88
C GLU A 113 1.13 11.13 -9.56
N TYR A 114 0.64 12.15 -8.85
CA TYR A 114 -0.73 12.15 -8.35
C TYR A 114 -1.70 12.97 -9.17
N ALA A 115 -1.28 13.48 -10.33
CA ALA A 115 -2.21 14.03 -11.30
C ALA A 115 -3.09 12.90 -11.84
N PHE A 116 -4.41 13.03 -11.70
CA PHE A 116 -5.35 11.97 -12.08
C PHE A 116 -5.40 11.74 -13.58
N GLU A 117 -5.34 10.47 -13.97
CA GLU A 117 -5.58 10.00 -15.33
C GLU A 117 -6.60 8.86 -15.28
N PRO A 118 -7.44 8.68 -16.33
CA PRO A 118 -8.40 7.56 -16.34
C PRO A 118 -7.76 6.19 -16.18
N SER A 119 -6.53 6.00 -16.67
CA SER A 119 -5.78 4.75 -16.53
C SER A 119 -5.35 4.46 -15.08
N ASP A 120 -5.48 5.41 -14.17
CA ASP A 120 -5.20 5.19 -12.75
C ASP A 120 -6.21 4.23 -12.12
N ILE A 121 -7.39 4.07 -12.74
CA ILE A 121 -8.41 3.15 -12.28
C ILE A 121 -8.42 1.92 -13.19
N ALA A 122 -7.99 0.79 -12.65
CA ALA A 122 -7.85 -0.44 -13.41
C ALA A 122 -9.20 -0.96 -13.88
N GLY A 123 -9.24 -1.38 -15.15
CA GLY A 123 -10.43 -1.96 -15.76
C GLY A 123 -11.54 -0.98 -16.08
N TRP A 124 -11.42 0.28 -15.71
CA TRP A 124 -12.46 1.27 -15.95
C TRP A 124 -12.54 1.63 -17.43
N LYS A 125 -13.75 1.58 -17.98
CA LYS A 125 -13.99 1.88 -19.39
C LYS A 125 -14.05 3.37 -19.68
N GLY A 126 -14.38 4.20 -18.70
CA GLY A 126 -14.22 5.66 -18.72
C GLY A 126 -15.25 6.47 -19.51
N GLU A 127 -16.06 5.85 -20.31
CA GLU A 127 -16.93 6.54 -21.29
C GLU A 127 -18.32 6.89 -20.73
N GLU A 128 -18.72 6.29 -19.64
CA GLU A 128 -20.07 6.39 -19.10
C GLU A 128 -20.24 7.56 -18.14
N LEU A 129 -19.22 8.36 -17.99
CA LEU A 129 -19.27 9.53 -17.10
C LEU A 129 -19.70 10.81 -17.80
N GLU A 130 -20.03 10.73 -19.06
CA GLU A 130 -20.54 11.87 -19.82
C GLU A 130 -22.01 12.16 -19.48
#